data_bdf0248ff98fca42eee9b45d9bf4f5ee
#
_entry.id   bdf0248ff98fca42eee9b45d9bf4f5ee
#
_cell.length_a   1.000
_cell.length_b   1.000
_cell.length_c   1.000
_cell.angle_alpha   90.00
_cell.angle_beta   90.00
_cell.angle_gamma   90.00
#
_symmetry.space_group_name_H-M   'P 1'
#
loop_
_entity.id
_entity.type
_entity.pdbx_description
1 polymer ?
#
loop_
_entity_poly.entity_id
_entity_poly.type
_entity_poly.pdbx_seq_one_letter_code
_entity_poly.pdbx_strand_id
1 'polypeptide(L)'
;MIEGISHTSFQIVAPEDTAIAQGSGQLEVLATPRLVALMENAAMLTVAPSLSPEETTVGGMISITHLAPSPVGAEVAATAVLDKIEGRKLSFIVTAKEADKLIGEGTHVRFIVDKERFMAKLKKL
;
A
#
# COMPACT_ATOMS: atom_id res chain seq x y z
N MET A 1 -17.03 -5.85 -7.43
CA MET A 1 -16.22 -5.54 -6.24
C MET A 1 -17.01 -5.92 -5.01
N ILE A 2 -16.46 -6.76 -4.17
CA ILE A 2 -17.11 -7.22 -2.94
C ILE A 2 -16.13 -7.15 -1.77
N GLU A 3 -16.65 -6.90 -0.58
CA GLU A 3 -15.86 -6.92 0.65
C GLU A 3 -15.25 -8.30 0.86
N GLY A 4 -14.03 -8.35 1.38
CA GLY A 4 -13.28 -9.58 1.63
C GLY A 4 -12.28 -9.97 0.54
N ILE A 5 -12.33 -9.35 -0.64
CA ILE A 5 -11.30 -9.61 -1.67
C ILE A 5 -9.94 -9.09 -1.20
N SER A 6 -8.87 -9.70 -1.68
CA SER A 6 -7.52 -9.37 -1.25
C SER A 6 -6.50 -9.53 -2.36
N HIS A 7 -5.34 -8.90 -2.17
CA HIS A 7 -4.18 -9.07 -3.03
C HIS A 7 -2.91 -9.00 -2.19
N THR A 8 -1.90 -9.76 -2.58
CA THR A 8 -0.58 -9.74 -1.93
C THR A 8 0.47 -9.27 -2.94
N SER A 9 1.21 -8.23 -2.56
CA SER A 9 2.35 -7.71 -3.31
C SER A 9 3.65 -8.09 -2.63
N PHE A 10 4.67 -8.40 -3.42
CA PHE A 10 5.98 -8.86 -2.93
C PHE A 10 7.07 -7.86 -3.25
N GLN A 11 8.04 -7.76 -2.35
CA GLN A 11 9.22 -6.92 -2.53
C GLN A 11 10.43 -7.61 -1.91
N ILE A 12 11.51 -7.76 -2.69
CA ILE A 12 12.82 -8.12 -2.12
C ILE A 12 13.47 -6.80 -1.73
N VAL A 13 13.85 -6.65 -0.48
CA VAL A 13 14.45 -5.42 0.03
C VAL A 13 15.78 -5.17 -0.69
N ALA A 14 15.83 -4.11 -1.48
CA ALA A 14 17.04 -3.67 -2.20
C ALA A 14 17.71 -2.52 -1.43
N PRO A 15 18.97 -2.18 -1.74
CA PRO A 15 19.65 -1.05 -1.08
C PRO A 15 18.88 0.26 -1.13
N GLU A 16 18.21 0.57 -2.25
CA GLU A 16 17.39 1.78 -2.41
C GLU A 16 16.14 1.80 -1.53
N ASP A 17 15.74 0.65 -0.99
CA ASP A 17 14.55 0.52 -0.14
C ASP A 17 14.85 0.75 1.34
N THR A 18 16.11 0.99 1.69
CA THR A 18 16.54 1.14 3.09
C THR A 18 16.22 2.51 3.65
N ALA A 19 16.13 2.57 4.98
CA ALA A 19 15.88 3.81 5.71
C ALA A 19 16.96 4.87 5.38
N ILE A 20 18.23 4.47 5.28
CA ILE A 20 19.32 5.39 4.89
C ILE A 20 19.06 5.95 3.50
N ALA A 21 18.79 5.10 2.53
CA ALA A 21 18.62 5.52 1.14
C ALA A 21 17.42 6.46 0.97
N GLN A 22 16.36 6.23 1.72
CA GLN A 22 15.14 7.04 1.64
C GLN A 22 15.11 8.24 2.60
N GLY A 23 16.16 8.42 3.39
CA GLY A 23 16.24 9.54 4.32
C GLY A 23 15.30 9.44 5.51
N SER A 24 14.81 8.24 5.83
CA SER A 24 13.86 8.02 6.93
C SER A 24 14.50 7.45 8.18
N GLY A 25 15.81 7.20 8.17
CA GLY A 25 16.55 6.67 9.30
C GLY A 25 18.03 6.53 8.99
N GLN A 26 18.76 5.87 9.89
CA GLN A 26 20.23 5.78 9.79
C GLN A 26 20.73 4.34 9.67
N LEU A 27 19.84 3.37 9.42
CA LEU A 27 20.19 1.96 9.34
C LEU A 27 19.80 1.35 7.99
N GLU A 28 20.50 0.28 7.60
CA GLU A 28 20.27 -0.44 6.36
C GLU A 28 19.17 -1.50 6.54
N VAL A 29 17.98 -1.05 6.86
CA VAL A 29 16.79 -1.89 7.00
C VAL A 29 15.67 -1.32 6.15
N LEU A 30 14.68 -2.13 5.82
CA LEU A 30 13.52 -1.67 5.04
C LEU A 30 12.92 -0.41 5.64
N ALA A 31 12.86 0.65 4.84
CA ALA A 31 12.29 1.93 5.26
C ALA A 31 10.79 1.81 5.49
N THR A 32 10.28 2.42 6.56
CA THR A 32 8.83 2.47 6.83
C THR A 32 8.05 3.07 5.66
N PRO A 33 8.47 4.19 5.03
CA PRO A 33 7.78 4.70 3.85
C PRO A 33 7.72 3.68 2.69
N ARG A 34 8.74 2.85 2.53
CA ARG A 34 8.74 1.83 1.47
C ARG A 34 7.76 0.70 1.79
N LEU A 35 7.66 0.32 3.07
CA LEU A 35 6.68 -0.66 3.52
C LEU A 35 5.25 -0.12 3.27
N VAL A 36 5.02 1.15 3.59
CA VAL A 36 3.74 1.82 3.32
C VAL A 36 3.40 1.75 1.83
N ALA A 37 4.36 2.08 0.95
CA ALA A 37 4.15 2.02 -0.50
C ALA A 37 3.78 0.61 -0.97
N LEU A 38 4.37 -0.43 -0.40
CA LEU A 38 4.06 -1.81 -0.74
C LEU A 38 2.63 -2.18 -0.31
N MET A 39 2.21 -1.74 0.87
CA MET A 39 0.83 -1.94 1.35
C MET A 39 -0.18 -1.20 0.48
N GLU A 40 0.14 0.03 0.07
CA GLU A 40 -0.69 0.80 -0.85
C GLU A 40 -0.81 0.11 -2.21
N ASN A 41 0.28 -0.45 -2.71
CA ASN A 41 0.30 -1.20 -3.96
C ASN A 41 -0.63 -2.43 -3.87
N ALA A 42 -0.55 -3.17 -2.76
CA ALA A 42 -1.42 -4.33 -2.54
C ALA A 42 -2.90 -3.92 -2.53
N ALA A 43 -3.23 -2.80 -1.88
CA ALA A 43 -4.61 -2.30 -1.82
C ALA A 43 -5.10 -1.84 -3.20
N MET A 44 -4.27 -1.10 -3.93
CA MET A 44 -4.59 -0.66 -5.29
C MET A 44 -4.91 -1.86 -6.19
N LEU A 45 -4.08 -2.89 -6.15
CA LEU A 45 -4.23 -4.07 -6.99
C LEU A 45 -5.39 -4.97 -6.55
N THR A 46 -5.81 -4.91 -5.28
CA THR A 46 -6.98 -5.63 -4.79
C THR A 46 -8.25 -5.26 -5.57
N VAL A 47 -8.42 -3.98 -5.88
CA VAL A 47 -9.64 -3.47 -6.49
C VAL A 47 -9.51 -3.13 -7.97
N ALA A 48 -8.30 -3.05 -8.49
CA ALA A 48 -8.05 -2.71 -9.90
C ALA A 48 -8.88 -3.55 -10.90
N PRO A 49 -9.00 -4.88 -10.73
CA PRO A 49 -9.80 -5.69 -11.66
C PRO A 49 -11.29 -5.34 -11.68
N SER A 50 -11.80 -4.68 -10.66
CA SER A 50 -13.21 -4.31 -10.54
C SER A 50 -13.53 -2.93 -11.11
N LEU A 51 -12.52 -2.17 -11.51
CA LEU A 51 -12.68 -0.80 -12.00
C LEU A 51 -12.75 -0.75 -13.51
N SER A 52 -13.42 0.28 -14.04
CA SER A 52 -13.40 0.56 -15.47
C SER A 52 -12.03 1.12 -15.89
N PRO A 53 -11.69 1.10 -17.21
CA PRO A 53 -10.40 1.66 -17.67
C PRO A 53 -10.20 3.14 -17.36
N GLU A 54 -11.28 3.91 -17.20
CA GLU A 54 -11.24 5.34 -16.90
C GLU A 54 -11.02 5.62 -15.40
N GLU A 55 -11.18 4.61 -14.57
CA GLU A 55 -11.12 4.75 -13.11
C GLU A 55 -9.81 4.21 -12.54
N THR A 56 -9.44 4.78 -11.41
CA THR A 56 -8.37 4.28 -10.55
C THR A 56 -8.70 4.62 -9.09
N THR A 57 -7.80 4.29 -8.19
CA THR A 57 -7.92 4.72 -6.80
C THR A 57 -6.73 5.59 -6.40
N VAL A 58 -6.99 6.51 -5.48
CA VAL A 58 -5.95 7.31 -4.84
C VAL A 58 -5.98 7.08 -3.34
N GLY A 59 -4.82 7.09 -2.69
CA GLY A 59 -4.72 6.95 -1.24
C GLY A 59 -5.20 8.20 -0.53
N GLY A 60 -5.95 8.03 0.56
CA GLY A 60 -6.47 9.12 1.37
C GLY A 60 -6.02 9.08 2.81
N MET A 61 -5.73 7.90 3.34
CA MET A 61 -5.25 7.72 4.72
C MET A 61 -4.54 6.39 4.83
N ILE A 62 -3.48 6.35 5.60
CA ILE A 62 -2.85 5.10 6.04
C ILE A 62 -2.34 5.26 7.46
N SER A 63 -2.59 4.23 8.27
CA SER A 63 -2.12 4.18 9.65
C SER A 63 -1.57 2.79 9.89
N ILE A 64 -0.25 2.68 10.07
CA ILE A 64 0.39 1.39 10.29
C ILE A 64 1.34 1.43 11.48
N THR A 65 1.61 0.26 12.01
CA THR A 65 2.71 0.03 12.94
C THR A 65 3.74 -0.85 12.23
N HIS A 66 4.99 -0.39 12.16
CA HIS A 66 6.12 -1.15 11.62
C HIS A 66 6.73 -1.92 12.78
N LEU A 67 6.34 -3.18 12.91
CA LEU A 67 6.58 -4.00 14.10
C LEU A 67 7.99 -4.56 14.22
N ALA A 68 8.65 -4.81 13.07
CA ALA A 68 9.96 -5.45 13.05
C ALA A 68 10.74 -5.04 11.81
N PRO A 69 12.09 -4.93 11.90
CA PRO A 69 12.93 -4.57 10.76
C PRO A 69 13.14 -5.76 9.82
N SER A 70 13.42 -5.44 8.55
CA SER A 70 13.80 -6.43 7.54
C SER A 70 15.10 -6.01 6.87
N PRO A 71 16.09 -6.92 6.73
CA PRO A 71 17.38 -6.59 6.12
C PRO A 71 17.30 -6.58 4.59
N VAL A 72 18.32 -5.99 3.95
CA VAL A 72 18.50 -6.10 2.51
C VAL A 72 18.54 -7.58 2.12
N GLY A 73 17.82 -7.93 1.04
CA GLY A 73 17.72 -9.32 0.56
C GLY A 73 16.51 -10.07 1.10
N ALA A 74 15.85 -9.60 2.14
CA ALA A 74 14.65 -10.24 2.65
C ALA A 74 13.48 -10.05 1.69
N GLU A 75 12.63 -11.08 1.56
CA GLU A 75 11.37 -10.97 0.82
C GLU A 75 10.28 -10.57 1.77
N VAL A 76 9.60 -9.48 1.45
CA VAL A 76 8.46 -8.96 2.21
C VAL A 76 7.20 -9.10 1.38
N ALA A 77 6.14 -9.61 1.99
CA ALA A 77 4.83 -9.77 1.37
C ALA A 77 3.82 -8.89 2.10
N ALA A 78 3.21 -7.95 1.39
CA ALA A 78 2.15 -7.11 1.92
C ALA A 78 0.80 -7.57 1.36
N THR A 79 -0.16 -7.77 2.23
CA THR A 79 -1.52 -8.19 1.88
C THR A 79 -2.50 -7.10 2.27
N ALA A 80 -3.38 -6.74 1.35
CA ALA A 80 -4.50 -5.86 1.62
C ALA A 80 -5.80 -6.63 1.45
N VAL A 81 -6.70 -6.47 2.41
CA VAL A 81 -8.04 -7.04 2.37
C VAL A 81 -9.04 -5.90 2.34
N LEU A 82 -9.92 -5.90 1.36
CA LEU A 82 -10.99 -4.90 1.28
C LEU A 82 -12.01 -5.18 2.38
N ASP A 83 -12.01 -4.32 3.39
CA ASP A 83 -12.82 -4.48 4.59
C ASP A 83 -14.20 -3.85 4.45
N LYS A 84 -14.28 -2.67 3.83
CA LYS A 84 -15.54 -1.93 3.74
C LYS A 84 -15.61 -1.10 2.47
N ILE A 85 -16.81 -1.09 1.86
CA ILE A 85 -17.14 -0.27 0.69
C ILE A 85 -18.22 0.72 1.10
N GLU A 86 -17.94 2.02 0.95
CA GLU A 86 -18.89 3.09 1.24
C GLU A 86 -18.94 4.05 0.04
N GLY A 87 -19.71 3.68 -0.98
CA GLY A 87 -19.71 4.42 -2.24
C GLY A 87 -18.35 4.33 -2.92
N ARG A 88 -17.66 5.46 -3.07
CA ARG A 88 -16.33 5.51 -3.66
C ARG A 88 -15.20 5.39 -2.64
N LYS A 89 -15.53 5.33 -1.36
CA LYS A 89 -14.55 5.16 -0.29
C LYS A 89 -14.34 3.68 0.00
N LEU A 90 -13.10 3.24 -0.05
CA LEU A 90 -12.69 1.86 0.16
C LEU A 90 -11.75 1.79 1.37
N SER A 91 -12.12 0.99 2.37
CA SER A 91 -11.30 0.78 3.56
C SER A 91 -10.66 -0.60 3.52
N PHE A 92 -9.37 -0.66 3.85
CA PHE A 92 -8.57 -1.89 3.80
C PHE A 92 -7.93 -2.18 5.15
N ILE A 93 -7.76 -3.47 5.42
CA ILE A 93 -6.86 -3.95 6.46
C ILE A 93 -5.58 -4.39 5.73
N VAL A 94 -4.44 -3.89 6.18
CA VAL A 94 -3.14 -4.19 5.56
C VAL A 94 -2.22 -4.86 6.56
N THR A 95 -1.49 -5.87 6.07
CA THR A 95 -0.50 -6.59 6.86
C THR A 95 0.73 -6.81 6.00
N ALA A 96 1.88 -7.00 6.63
CA ALA A 96 3.09 -7.39 5.92
C ALA A 96 3.87 -8.41 6.72
N LYS A 97 4.46 -9.37 6.01
CA LYS A 97 5.24 -10.46 6.62
C LYS A 97 6.57 -10.63 5.91
N GLU A 98 7.58 -11.02 6.68
CA GLU A 98 8.82 -11.59 6.20
C GLU A 98 8.82 -13.04 6.62
N ALA A 99 8.68 -13.97 5.67
CA ALA A 99 8.38 -15.39 5.94
C ALA A 99 7.11 -15.48 6.82
N ASP A 100 7.20 -16.11 8.00
CA ASP A 100 6.06 -16.24 8.90
C ASP A 100 5.95 -15.10 9.92
N LYS A 101 6.90 -14.15 9.90
CA LYS A 101 6.97 -13.08 10.88
C LYS A 101 6.15 -11.88 10.43
N LEU A 102 5.20 -11.47 11.25
CA LEU A 102 4.45 -10.23 11.01
C LEU A 102 5.39 -9.04 11.28
N ILE A 103 5.62 -8.22 10.26
CA ILE A 103 6.52 -7.05 10.35
C ILE A 103 5.78 -5.73 10.30
N GLY A 104 4.51 -5.73 9.92
CA GLY A 104 3.71 -4.51 9.90
C GLY A 104 2.23 -4.82 9.80
N GLU A 105 1.40 -3.91 10.29
CA GLU A 105 -0.05 -4.03 10.22
C GLU A 105 -0.72 -2.66 10.38
N GLY A 106 -1.92 -2.53 9.85
CA GLY A 106 -2.68 -1.30 9.99
C GLY A 106 -3.90 -1.24 9.11
N THR A 107 -4.34 -0.01 8.84
CA THR A 107 -5.53 0.28 8.04
C THR A 107 -5.20 1.30 6.97
N HIS A 108 -5.96 1.27 5.88
CA HIS A 108 -5.72 2.13 4.73
C HIS A 108 -7.05 2.48 4.06
N VAL A 109 -7.17 3.71 3.58
CA VAL A 109 -8.34 4.18 2.87
C VAL A 109 -7.94 4.68 1.48
N ARG A 110 -8.69 4.27 0.47
CA ARG A 110 -8.53 4.73 -0.90
C ARG A 110 -9.86 5.24 -1.43
N PHE A 111 -9.80 6.10 -2.44
CA PHE A 111 -10.99 6.64 -3.10
C PHE A 111 -10.95 6.34 -4.59
N ILE A 112 -12.08 5.87 -5.14
CA ILE A 112 -12.23 5.67 -6.58
C ILE A 112 -12.38 7.04 -7.23
N VAL A 113 -11.57 7.31 -8.26
CA VAL A 113 -11.62 8.57 -9.01
C VAL A 113 -11.62 8.28 -10.52
N ASP A 114 -12.21 9.20 -11.29
CA ASP A 114 -12.04 9.24 -12.73
C ASP A 114 -10.68 9.90 -13.02
N LYS A 115 -9.81 9.22 -13.76
CA LYS A 115 -8.43 9.66 -13.98
C LYS A 115 -8.35 11.05 -14.61
N GLU A 116 -9.07 11.27 -15.72
CA GLU A 116 -9.04 12.54 -16.43
C GLU A 116 -9.59 13.68 -15.59
N ARG A 117 -10.74 13.45 -14.96
CA ARG A 117 -11.39 14.47 -14.13
C ARG A 117 -10.55 14.84 -12.94
N PHE A 118 -9.93 13.86 -12.30
CA PHE A 118 -9.04 14.06 -11.15
C PHE A 118 -7.86 14.95 -11.54
N MET A 119 -7.16 14.59 -12.63
CA MET A 119 -6.00 15.34 -13.08
C MET A 119 -6.38 16.72 -13.62
N ALA A 120 -7.53 16.86 -14.27
CA ALA A 120 -8.00 18.14 -14.78
C ALA A 120 -8.24 19.17 -13.67
N LYS A 121 -8.71 18.73 -12.52
CA LYS A 121 -8.90 19.62 -11.35
C LYS A 121 -7.58 20.20 -10.86
N LEU A 122 -6.49 19.42 -10.91
CA LEU A 122 -5.17 19.88 -10.48
C LEU A 122 -4.62 20.96 -11.41
N LYS A 123 -4.91 20.88 -12.70
CA LYS A 123 -4.44 21.86 -13.70
C LYS A 123 -5.11 23.24 -13.56
N LYS A 124 -6.19 23.34 -12.83
CA LYS A 124 -6.91 24.61 -12.58
C LYS A 124 -6.38 25.35 -11.36
N LEU A 125 -5.51 24.73 -10.61
CA LEU A 125 -4.88 25.33 -9.44
C LEU A 125 -3.60 26.08 -9.86
#